data_ee1baae7c749e4e4cc481d3e6a874226
#
_entry.id   ee1baae7c749e4e4cc481d3e6a874226
#
_cell.length_a   1.000
_cell.length_b   1.000
_cell.length_c   1.000
_cell.angle_alpha   90.00
_cell.angle_beta   90.00
_cell.angle_gamma   90.00
#
_symmetry.space_group_name_H-M   'P 1'
#
loop_
_entity.id
_entity.type
_entity.pdbx_description
1 polymer ?
#
loop_
_entity_poly.entity_id
_entity_poly.type
_entity_poly.pdbx_seq_one_letter_code
_entity_poly.pdbx_strand_id
1 'polypeptide(L)' 'MNLTITKKIAKQGKNLVLIIPMNLRQFLQRGDLVEVKINKLSVEGQEHE' A
#
# COMPACT_ATOMS: atom_id res chain seq x y z
N MET A 1 12.49 -4.98 11.12
CA MET A 1 11.10 -5.40 11.13
C MET A 1 10.62 -5.59 9.72
N ASN A 2 9.99 -6.71 9.44
CA ASN A 2 9.45 -6.97 8.12
C ASN A 2 7.96 -7.21 8.22
N LEU A 3 7.20 -6.51 7.41
CA LEU A 3 5.77 -6.67 7.40
C LEU A 3 5.32 -6.84 5.97
N THR A 4 4.38 -7.71 5.76
CA THR A 4 3.79 -7.89 4.43
C THR A 4 2.30 -7.69 4.56
N ILE A 5 1.73 -6.83 3.73
CA ILE A 5 0.30 -6.62 3.72
C ILE A 5 -0.21 -6.69 2.29
N THR A 6 -1.47 -6.99 2.14
CA THR A 6 -2.11 -7.00 0.84
C THR A 6 -3.14 -5.87 0.86
N LYS A 7 -3.03 -4.95 -0.08
CA LYS A 7 -3.91 -3.80 -0.12
C LYS A 7 -4.25 -3.46 -1.54
N LYS A 8 -5.42 -2.89 -1.73
CA LYS A 8 -5.77 -2.37 -3.02
C LYS A 8 -5.23 -0.97 -3.12
N ILE A 9 -4.74 -0.62 -4.28
CA ILE A 9 -4.24 0.73 -4.51
C ILE A 9 -5.43 1.66 -4.60
N ALA A 10 -5.38 2.77 -3.89
CA ALA A 10 -6.41 3.78 -3.91
C ALA A 10 -5.94 4.99 -4.70
N LYS A 11 -6.83 5.91 -4.94
CA LYS A 11 -6.49 7.10 -5.68
C LYS A 11 -6.78 8.31 -4.83
N GLN A 12 -5.86 9.26 -4.83
CA GLN A 12 -6.07 10.49 -4.12
C GLN A 12 -5.59 11.59 -5.03
N GLY A 13 -6.51 12.35 -5.60
CA GLY A 13 -6.16 13.37 -6.57
C GLY A 13 -5.56 12.70 -7.79
N LYS A 14 -4.36 13.09 -8.15
CA LYS A 14 -3.68 12.50 -9.27
C LYS A 14 -2.76 11.39 -8.85
N ASN A 15 -2.71 11.08 -7.57
CA ASN A 15 -1.77 10.09 -7.08
C ASN A 15 -2.42 8.75 -6.81
N LEU A 16 -1.65 7.70 -6.95
CA LEU A 16 -2.07 6.37 -6.52
C LEU A 16 -1.41 6.17 -5.17
N VAL A 17 -2.18 5.74 -4.19
CA VAL A 17 -1.67 5.63 -2.85
C VAL A 17 -1.97 4.28 -2.23
N LEU A 18 -1.16 3.89 -1.27
CA LEU A 18 -1.40 2.72 -0.46
C LEU A 18 -1.64 3.22 0.95
N ILE A 19 -2.79 2.89 1.51
CA ILE A 19 -3.13 3.34 2.84
C ILE A 19 -2.66 2.30 3.84
N ILE A 20 -1.87 2.72 4.79
CA ILE A 20 -1.37 1.82 5.81
C ILE A 20 -2.50 1.54 6.79
N PRO A 21 -2.82 0.27 7.04
CA PRO A 21 -3.88 -0.07 7.98
C PRO A 21 -3.61 0.50 9.36
N MET A 22 -4.67 0.92 10.02
CA MET A 22 -4.53 1.57 11.30
C MET A 22 -3.82 0.70 12.33
N ASN A 23 -4.02 -0.60 12.29
CA ASN A 23 -3.39 -1.46 13.27
C ASN A 23 -1.87 -1.54 13.12
N LEU A 24 -1.30 -1.02 12.03
CA LEU A 24 0.14 -1.01 11.91
C LEU A 24 0.73 0.28 12.45
N ARG A 25 -0.12 1.21 12.90
CA ARG A 25 0.41 2.47 13.39
C ARG A 25 1.21 2.31 14.68
N GLN A 26 1.10 1.21 15.34
CA GLN A 26 1.91 0.99 16.51
C GLN A 26 3.35 0.69 16.12
N PHE A 27 3.60 0.34 14.84
CA PHE A 27 4.96 0.08 14.42
C PHE A 27 5.49 1.16 13.48
N LEU A 28 4.61 1.89 12.81
CA LEU A 28 5.00 2.85 11.79
C LEU A 28 4.40 4.20 12.11
N GLN A 29 5.16 5.24 11.95
CA GLN A 29 4.65 6.57 12.23
C GLN A 29 5.12 7.52 11.16
N ARG A 30 4.48 8.67 11.15
CA ARG A 30 4.79 9.68 10.17
C ARG A 30 6.24 10.08 10.26
N GLY A 31 6.88 10.17 9.16
CA GLY A 31 8.28 10.52 9.10
C GLY A 31 9.21 9.33 8.99
N ASP A 32 8.69 8.14 9.24
CA ASP A 32 9.55 6.96 9.14
C ASP A 32 9.93 6.72 7.68
N LEU A 33 11.15 6.31 7.48
CA LEU A 33 11.62 5.97 6.15
C LEU A 33 11.49 4.47 6.00
N VAL A 34 10.78 4.04 4.99
CA VAL A 34 10.56 2.62 4.78
C VAL A 34 10.90 2.24 3.35
N GLU A 35 11.22 1.00 3.16
CA GLU A 35 11.46 0.48 1.84
C GLU A 35 10.20 -0.25 1.41
N VAL A 36 9.71 0.02 0.22
CA VAL A 36 8.48 -0.58 -0.26
C VAL A 36 8.76 -1.44 -1.48
N LYS A 37 8.37 -2.70 -1.42
CA LYS A 37 8.48 -3.60 -2.55
C LYS A 37 7.08 -3.94 -2.99
N ILE A 38 6.80 -3.85 -4.28
CA ILE A 38 5.46 -4.05 -4.79
C ILE A 38 5.39 -5.32 -5.59
N ASN A 39 4.44 -6.17 -5.21
CA ASN A 39 4.19 -7.40 -5.93
C ASN A 39 2.74 -7.37 -6.37
N LYS A 40 2.51 -7.19 -7.66
CA LYS A 40 1.17 -7.05 -8.18
C LYS A 40 0.49 -8.41 -8.21
N LEU A 41 -0.61 -8.54 -7.50
CA LEU A 41 -1.30 -9.80 -7.40
C LEU A 41 -2.48 -9.93 -8.35
N SER A 42 -3.08 -8.84 -8.78
CA SER A 42 -4.21 -8.93 -9.68
C SER A 42 -3.71 -9.02 -11.11
N VAL A 43 -4.44 -9.74 -11.94
CA VAL A 43 -4.00 -9.88 -13.29
C VAL A 43 -4.62 -8.84 -14.14
N GLU A 44 -4.03 -8.66 -15.29
CA GLU A 44 -4.50 -7.63 -16.12
C GLU A 44 -5.87 -7.87 -16.49
N GLY A 45 -6.47 -7.00 -17.00
CA GLY A 45 -7.79 -7.12 -17.47
C GLY A 45 -8.84 -6.90 -16.51
N GLN A 46 -8.51 -7.01 -15.29
CA GLN A 46 -9.46 -6.83 -14.46
C GLN A 46 -9.62 -5.56 -14.09
N GLU A 47 -8.89 -4.97 -14.31
CA GLU A 47 -9.02 -3.88 -13.82
C GLU A 47 -9.60 -3.00 -14.56
N HIS A 48 -10.05 -2.94 -15.25
CA HIS A 48 -10.45 -1.92 -15.83
C HIS A 48 -11.61 -1.56 -15.36
N GLU A 49 -11.77 -1.19 -14.92
CA GLU A 49 -12.74 -0.76 -14.38
C GLU A 49 -13.00 0.17 -14.41
#